data_6c6032ba6e5cb84497a80d996ed1de01
#
_entry.id   6c6032ba6e5cb84497a80d996ed1de01
#
_cell.length_a   1.000
_cell.length_b   1.000
_cell.length_c   1.000
_cell.angle_alpha   90.00
_cell.angle_beta   90.00
_cell.angle_gamma   90.00
#
_symmetry.space_group_name_H-M   'P 1'
#
loop_
_entity.id
_entity.type
_entity.pdbx_description
1 polymer ?
#
loop_
_entity_poly.entity_id
_entity_poly.type
_entity_poly.pdbx_seq_one_letter_code
_entity_poly.pdbx_strand_id
1 'polypeptide(L)'
;MLYVTTRNKSDAHTAHKTLTTDRGPCGGFYAPFQMPSFGKSDIEALKGKNFGQCVADILNIFFNARLDGWDVDFSIGRYPCRIVSMSRKVLVAETWHNPDWDFARMVRNLSGCIRGNDEAGGVPSDWAWMSIRIATLFGLFGELLRLGVADTEQPIDIAVTTGDFSAPMAAWYARKMGLPIGNIVFSCNENCAVWDLFHHGQMRTDMIATTTNTPDCDVAIPAALERLIYAQLGADEVKRYLDACTNGLEYRLDDDKLAQLRKGFFSAVVSQKRMESVIHNVYRTSTYLLDPYSALAYGGLQDYRSGSGEGRNALLITERSPACFAETVAKAMGITVQEMKERTRMN
;
A
#
# COMPACT_ATOMS: atom_id res chain seq x y z
N MET A 1 20.64 5.92 -8.05
CA MET A 1 19.73 7.00 -7.61
C MET A 1 20.26 7.65 -6.34
N LEU A 2 20.01 8.96 -6.13
CA LEU A 2 20.30 9.65 -4.88
C LEU A 2 19.04 9.81 -4.03
N TYR A 3 19.22 9.77 -2.73
CA TYR A 3 18.17 9.89 -1.73
C TYR A 3 18.46 11.04 -0.78
N VAL A 4 17.42 11.64 -0.27
CA VAL A 4 17.43 12.61 0.83
C VAL A 4 16.54 12.07 1.96
N THR A 5 16.49 12.80 3.07
CA THR A 5 15.52 12.45 4.12
C THR A 5 14.40 13.49 4.20
N THR A 6 13.26 13.06 4.71
CA THR A 6 12.10 13.94 4.95
C THR A 6 12.42 15.11 5.88
N ARG A 7 13.50 15.03 6.67
CA ARG A 7 13.89 16.03 7.66
C ARG A 7 15.12 16.84 7.27
N ASN A 8 15.88 16.38 6.25
CA ASN A 8 17.04 17.10 5.76
C ASN A 8 17.25 16.84 4.25
N LYS A 9 17.02 17.87 3.45
CA LYS A 9 17.21 17.82 1.98
C LYS A 9 18.67 17.98 1.54
N SER A 10 19.52 18.51 2.40
CA SER A 10 20.91 18.83 2.03
C SER A 10 21.86 17.64 2.18
N ASP A 11 21.40 16.55 2.81
CA ASP A 11 22.19 15.37 3.07
C ASP A 11 21.79 14.25 2.09
N ALA A 12 22.66 14.02 1.10
CA ALA A 12 22.43 13.04 0.05
C ALA A 12 22.96 11.66 0.46
N HIS A 13 22.15 10.65 0.23
CA HIS A 13 22.44 9.26 0.57
C HIS A 13 22.42 8.37 -0.67
N THR A 14 23.23 7.31 -0.64
CA THR A 14 23.25 6.29 -1.69
C THR A 14 22.08 5.31 -1.54
N ALA A 15 21.75 4.61 -2.63
CA ALA A 15 20.76 3.53 -2.61
C ALA A 15 21.12 2.41 -1.61
N HIS A 16 22.41 2.05 -1.53
CA HIS A 16 22.88 1.05 -0.55
C HIS A 16 22.54 1.45 0.89
N LYS A 17 22.71 2.74 1.25
CA LYS A 17 22.38 3.22 2.59
C LYS A 17 20.89 3.01 2.93
N THR A 18 20.02 3.21 1.98
CA THR A 18 18.57 3.03 2.17
C THR A 18 18.13 1.57 2.35
N LEU A 19 18.99 0.63 1.96
CA LEU A 19 18.75 -0.81 2.18
C LEU A 19 19.21 -1.30 3.56
N THR A 20 20.18 -0.60 4.16
CA THR A 20 20.83 -1.04 5.40
C THR A 20 20.36 -0.29 6.64
N THR A 21 19.66 0.83 6.47
CA THR A 21 19.11 1.62 7.57
C THR A 21 17.70 2.10 7.25
N ASP A 22 16.82 2.11 8.25
CA ASP A 22 15.43 2.54 8.10
C ASP A 22 15.31 4.05 7.91
N ARG A 23 16.23 4.80 8.55
CA ARG A 23 16.18 6.25 8.61
C ARG A 23 17.56 6.87 8.47
N GLY A 24 17.58 8.10 7.99
CA GLY A 24 18.80 8.90 7.93
C GLY A 24 19.26 9.39 9.31
N PRO A 25 20.45 10.02 9.39
CA PRO A 25 21.05 10.47 10.66
C PRO A 25 20.16 11.41 11.47
N CYS A 26 19.30 12.21 10.82
CA CYS A 26 18.35 13.10 11.46
C CYS A 26 17.03 12.42 11.86
N GLY A 27 16.92 11.09 11.73
CA GLY A 27 15.72 10.31 12.02
C GLY A 27 14.62 10.39 10.95
N GLY A 28 14.83 11.14 9.86
CA GLY A 28 13.90 11.25 8.74
C GLY A 28 13.87 10.01 7.86
N PHE A 29 12.76 9.77 7.20
CA PHE A 29 12.63 8.70 6.22
C PHE A 29 13.39 9.01 4.94
N TYR A 30 13.92 7.99 4.28
CA TYR A 30 14.48 8.15 2.96
C TYR A 30 13.40 8.41 1.92
N ALA A 31 13.69 9.33 1.00
CA ALA A 31 12.89 9.63 -0.17
C ALA A 31 13.83 9.89 -1.37
N PRO A 32 13.46 9.54 -2.59
CA PRO A 32 14.26 9.89 -3.77
C PRO A 32 14.45 11.40 -3.87
N PHE A 33 15.67 11.84 -4.16
CA PHE A 33 15.93 13.25 -4.44
C PHE A 33 15.12 13.73 -5.65
N GLN A 34 15.06 12.89 -6.67
CA GLN A 34 14.23 13.10 -7.84
C GLN A 34 13.48 11.78 -8.13
N MET A 35 12.15 11.85 -8.17
CA MET A 35 11.32 10.70 -8.50
C MET A 35 11.46 10.36 -9.99
N PRO A 36 11.66 9.09 -10.36
CA PRO A 36 11.57 8.65 -11.75
C PRO A 36 10.19 8.98 -12.33
N SER A 37 10.15 9.32 -13.61
CA SER A 37 8.90 9.60 -14.30
C SER A 37 8.86 8.82 -15.61
N PHE A 38 7.75 8.16 -15.87
CA PHE A 38 7.49 7.38 -17.06
C PHE A 38 6.41 8.06 -17.89
N GLY A 39 6.64 8.17 -19.19
CA GLY A 39 5.65 8.64 -20.14
C GLY A 39 4.62 7.58 -20.46
N LYS A 40 3.58 7.97 -21.20
CA LYS A 40 2.51 7.07 -21.62
C LYS A 40 3.03 5.84 -22.37
N SER A 41 3.98 6.03 -23.30
CA SER A 41 4.62 4.95 -24.06
C SER A 41 5.37 3.96 -23.16
N ASP A 42 5.99 4.43 -22.08
CA ASP A 42 6.71 3.56 -21.15
C ASP A 42 5.73 2.70 -20.37
N ILE A 43 4.59 3.29 -19.96
CA ILE A 43 3.52 2.55 -19.28
C ILE A 43 2.87 1.53 -20.23
N GLU A 44 2.59 1.89 -21.48
CA GLU A 44 2.07 0.95 -22.48
C GLU A 44 3.02 -0.23 -22.74
N ALA A 45 4.33 0.01 -22.70
CA ALA A 45 5.35 -1.01 -22.86
C ALA A 45 5.35 -2.09 -21.76
N LEU A 46 4.76 -1.81 -20.59
CA LEU A 46 4.58 -2.81 -19.52
C LEU A 46 3.75 -4.01 -20.00
N LYS A 47 2.84 -3.81 -20.95
CA LYS A 47 2.03 -4.89 -21.53
C LYS A 47 2.86 -6.02 -22.14
N GLY A 48 4.05 -5.69 -22.67
CA GLY A 48 4.98 -6.66 -23.27
C GLY A 48 5.87 -7.40 -22.24
N LYS A 49 5.74 -7.09 -20.95
CA LYS A 49 6.56 -7.65 -19.87
C LYS A 49 5.69 -8.48 -18.93
N ASN A 50 6.27 -9.51 -18.33
CA ASN A 50 5.62 -10.21 -17.23
C ASN A 50 5.76 -9.43 -15.90
N PHE A 51 5.06 -9.88 -14.87
CA PHE A 51 5.08 -9.26 -13.55
C PHE A 51 6.51 -9.09 -13.01
N GLY A 52 7.31 -10.18 -13.04
CA GLY A 52 8.68 -10.17 -12.54
C GLY A 52 9.58 -9.17 -13.26
N GLN A 53 9.48 -9.08 -14.58
CA GLN A 53 10.23 -8.09 -15.37
C GLN A 53 9.85 -6.65 -15.01
N CYS A 54 8.55 -6.36 -14.87
CA CYS A 54 8.10 -5.01 -14.46
C CYS A 54 8.63 -4.63 -13.07
N VAL A 55 8.59 -5.57 -12.12
CA VAL A 55 9.10 -5.35 -10.76
C VAL A 55 10.61 -5.16 -10.77
N ALA A 56 11.36 -6.01 -11.49
CA ALA A 56 12.81 -5.90 -11.60
C ALA A 56 13.24 -4.55 -12.18
N ASP A 57 12.60 -4.09 -13.24
CA ASP A 57 12.93 -2.79 -13.88
C ASP A 57 12.83 -1.62 -12.88
N ILE A 58 11.76 -1.58 -12.09
CA ILE A 58 11.57 -0.50 -11.11
C ILE A 58 12.58 -0.60 -9.96
N LEU A 59 12.85 -1.80 -9.45
CA LEU A 59 13.84 -2.00 -8.39
C LEU A 59 15.25 -1.67 -8.87
N ASN A 60 15.60 -2.00 -10.12
CA ASN A 60 16.87 -1.63 -10.73
C ASN A 60 17.07 -0.11 -10.81
N ILE A 61 16.00 0.65 -11.09
CA ILE A 61 16.05 2.11 -11.07
C ILE A 61 16.28 2.63 -9.65
N PHE A 62 15.57 2.12 -8.66
CA PHE A 62 15.71 2.58 -7.29
C PHE A 62 17.08 2.25 -6.69
N PHE A 63 17.58 1.04 -6.91
CA PHE A 63 18.75 0.54 -6.20
C PHE A 63 20.02 0.44 -7.05
N ASN A 64 19.93 0.75 -8.35
CA ASN A 64 21.01 0.46 -9.32
C ASN A 64 21.43 -1.02 -9.26
N ALA A 65 20.45 -1.90 -9.02
CA ALA A 65 20.60 -3.34 -8.99
C ALA A 65 20.68 -3.91 -10.41
N ARG A 66 20.88 -5.22 -10.53
CA ARG A 66 20.90 -5.95 -11.80
C ARG A 66 19.97 -7.16 -11.72
N LEU A 67 18.79 -6.93 -11.16
CA LEU A 67 17.76 -7.96 -11.09
C LEU A 67 17.18 -8.22 -12.48
N ASP A 68 16.87 -9.46 -12.75
CA ASP A 68 16.03 -9.83 -13.88
C ASP A 68 14.66 -10.38 -13.41
N GLY A 69 13.80 -10.75 -14.37
CA GLY A 69 12.49 -11.28 -14.02
C GLY A 69 12.55 -12.60 -13.25
N TRP A 70 13.63 -13.38 -13.41
CA TRP A 70 13.82 -14.64 -12.70
C TRP A 70 14.13 -14.45 -11.22
N ASP A 71 14.91 -13.42 -10.89
CA ASP A 71 15.19 -13.07 -9.49
C ASP A 71 13.90 -12.75 -8.74
N VAL A 72 13.01 -12.01 -9.40
CA VAL A 72 11.70 -11.68 -8.84
C VAL A 72 10.81 -12.92 -8.75
N ASP A 73 10.68 -13.67 -9.85
CA ASP A 73 9.84 -14.87 -9.92
C ASP A 73 10.28 -15.91 -8.87
N PHE A 74 11.59 -16.07 -8.67
CA PHE A 74 12.13 -16.92 -7.62
C PHE A 74 11.76 -16.41 -6.22
N SER A 75 11.86 -15.10 -6.01
CA SER A 75 11.56 -14.45 -4.72
C SER A 75 10.09 -14.56 -4.32
N ILE A 76 9.20 -14.65 -5.30
CA ILE A 76 7.75 -14.85 -5.09
C ILE A 76 7.33 -16.33 -5.21
N GLY A 77 8.26 -17.27 -5.24
CA GLY A 77 8.00 -18.71 -5.31
C GLY A 77 7.48 -19.17 -6.68
N ARG A 78 7.77 -18.44 -7.74
CA ARG A 78 7.30 -18.66 -9.13
C ARG A 78 5.78 -18.58 -9.31
N TYR A 79 5.09 -17.97 -8.37
CA TYR A 79 3.67 -17.74 -8.48
C TYR A 79 3.42 -16.27 -8.81
N PRO A 80 2.88 -15.94 -9.97
CA PRO A 80 2.52 -14.55 -10.28
C PRO A 80 1.42 -14.08 -9.35
N CYS A 81 1.37 -12.78 -9.08
CA CYS A 81 0.23 -12.19 -8.40
C CYS A 81 -1.04 -12.48 -9.21
N ARG A 82 -2.08 -12.98 -8.55
CA ARG A 82 -3.34 -13.30 -9.19
C ARG A 82 -4.26 -12.08 -9.19
N ILE A 83 -4.89 -11.80 -10.33
CA ILE A 83 -5.91 -10.77 -10.44
C ILE A 83 -7.27 -11.46 -10.61
N VAL A 84 -8.17 -11.20 -9.69
CA VAL A 84 -9.50 -11.80 -9.64
C VAL A 84 -10.56 -10.71 -9.82
N SER A 85 -11.55 -10.95 -10.66
CA SER A 85 -12.72 -10.07 -10.75
C SER A 85 -13.70 -10.41 -9.63
N MET A 86 -13.79 -9.53 -8.64
CA MET A 86 -14.74 -9.69 -7.52
C MET A 86 -16.13 -9.15 -7.88
N SER A 87 -16.19 -8.11 -8.70
CA SER A 87 -17.42 -7.54 -9.25
C SER A 87 -17.13 -6.80 -10.55
N ARG A 88 -18.19 -6.33 -11.24
CA ARG A 88 -18.06 -5.69 -12.58
C ARG A 88 -16.98 -4.59 -12.68
N LYS A 89 -16.67 -3.91 -11.57
CA LYS A 89 -15.72 -2.79 -11.55
C LYS A 89 -14.72 -2.87 -10.39
N VAL A 90 -14.59 -4.03 -9.76
CA VAL A 90 -13.64 -4.26 -8.68
C VAL A 90 -12.82 -5.50 -8.97
N LEU A 91 -11.55 -5.25 -9.18
CA LEU A 91 -10.52 -6.27 -9.31
C LEU A 91 -9.80 -6.42 -7.99
N VAL A 92 -9.41 -7.62 -7.66
CA VAL A 92 -8.60 -7.94 -6.48
C VAL A 92 -7.25 -8.44 -6.96
N ALA A 93 -6.19 -7.81 -6.51
CA ALA A 93 -4.83 -8.28 -6.71
C ALA A 93 -4.36 -9.04 -5.48
N GLU A 94 -4.22 -10.35 -5.62
CA GLU A 94 -3.68 -11.21 -4.57
C GLU A 94 -2.15 -11.23 -4.69
N THR A 95 -1.48 -10.60 -3.72
CA THR A 95 -0.01 -10.62 -3.62
C THR A 95 0.46 -11.69 -2.63
N TRP A 96 -0.33 -12.75 -2.50
CA TRP A 96 -0.11 -13.93 -1.69
C TRP A 96 -0.59 -15.18 -2.43
N HIS A 97 -0.17 -16.37 -2.02
CA HIS A 97 -0.61 -17.64 -2.59
C HIS A 97 -1.27 -18.56 -1.58
N ASN A 98 -0.72 -18.54 -0.38
CA ASN A 98 -1.15 -19.35 0.75
C ASN A 98 -0.64 -18.67 2.04
N PRO A 99 -1.00 -19.16 3.23
CA PRO A 99 -0.54 -18.56 4.49
C PRO A 99 0.98 -18.42 4.66
N ASP A 100 1.75 -19.24 3.95
CA ASP A 100 3.21 -19.24 4.04
C ASP A 100 3.90 -18.33 2.99
N TRP A 101 3.17 -17.91 1.96
CA TRP A 101 3.65 -17.05 0.88
C TRP A 101 2.78 -15.80 0.77
N ASP A 102 3.10 -14.83 1.61
CA ASP A 102 2.48 -13.51 1.67
C ASP A 102 3.39 -12.41 1.09
N PHE A 103 2.86 -11.19 1.03
CA PHE A 103 3.61 -10.03 0.58
C PHE A 103 4.85 -9.77 1.44
N ALA A 104 4.78 -10.01 2.75
CA ALA A 104 5.93 -9.81 3.64
C ALA A 104 7.09 -10.76 3.30
N ARG A 105 6.79 -12.00 2.92
CA ARG A 105 7.81 -12.94 2.44
C ARG A 105 8.43 -12.47 1.12
N MET A 106 7.63 -11.98 0.18
CA MET A 106 8.12 -11.40 -1.06
C MET A 106 9.11 -10.26 -0.79
N VAL A 107 8.76 -9.34 0.12
CA VAL A 107 9.64 -8.22 0.48
C VAL A 107 10.95 -8.71 1.09
N ARG A 108 10.92 -9.68 2.01
CA ARG A 108 12.14 -10.24 2.59
C ARG A 108 13.06 -10.86 1.54
N ASN A 109 12.51 -11.67 0.65
CA ASN A 109 13.28 -12.36 -0.39
C ASN A 109 13.89 -11.36 -1.39
N LEU A 110 13.09 -10.44 -1.92
CA LEU A 110 13.56 -9.41 -2.85
C LEU A 110 14.61 -8.48 -2.22
N SER A 111 14.42 -8.11 -0.96
CA SER A 111 15.42 -7.30 -0.25
C SER A 111 16.75 -8.05 -0.12
N GLY A 112 16.72 -9.36 0.08
CA GLY A 112 17.91 -10.22 0.07
C GLY A 112 18.60 -10.22 -1.30
N CYS A 113 17.84 -10.40 -2.37
CA CYS A 113 18.36 -10.35 -3.75
C CYS A 113 19.00 -9.00 -4.09
N ILE A 114 18.37 -7.88 -3.68
CA ILE A 114 18.89 -6.53 -3.94
C ILE A 114 20.21 -6.28 -3.19
N ARG A 115 20.35 -6.81 -1.95
CA ARG A 115 21.58 -6.65 -1.15
C ARG A 115 22.74 -7.53 -1.60
N GLY A 116 22.47 -8.54 -2.42
CA GLY A 116 23.42 -9.60 -2.71
C GLY A 116 23.40 -10.69 -1.63
N ASN A 117 23.72 -11.93 -2.03
CA ASN A 117 23.57 -13.12 -1.16
C ASN A 117 24.43 -13.13 0.11
N ASP A 118 25.34 -12.19 0.28
CA ASP A 118 26.26 -12.11 1.45
C ASP A 118 25.53 -11.63 2.73
N GLU A 119 24.33 -11.10 2.62
CA GLU A 119 23.50 -10.64 3.74
C GLU A 119 22.12 -11.33 3.80
N ALA A 120 22.05 -12.58 3.42
CA ALA A 120 20.81 -13.35 3.50
C ALA A 120 20.31 -13.42 4.95
N GLY A 121 19.18 -12.77 5.23
CA GLY A 121 18.48 -12.83 6.53
C GLY A 121 18.30 -11.50 7.26
N GLY A 122 18.81 -10.40 6.76
CA GLY A 122 18.56 -9.07 7.37
C GLY A 122 17.09 -8.63 7.21
N VAL A 123 16.58 -7.92 8.22
CA VAL A 123 15.24 -7.31 8.16
C VAL A 123 15.22 -6.29 7.02
N PRO A 124 14.22 -6.31 6.13
CA PRO A 124 14.09 -5.31 5.09
C PRO A 124 13.96 -3.91 5.70
N SER A 125 14.69 -2.94 5.16
CA SER A 125 14.56 -1.55 5.57
C SER A 125 13.19 -0.98 5.19
N ASP A 126 12.80 0.11 5.84
CA ASP A 126 11.58 0.83 5.53
C ASP A 126 11.51 1.25 4.04
N TRP A 127 12.63 1.72 3.44
CA TRP A 127 12.65 2.05 2.02
C TRP A 127 12.59 0.81 1.11
N ALA A 128 13.12 -0.32 1.53
CA ALA A 128 12.94 -1.58 0.80
C ALA A 128 11.46 -1.97 0.73
N TRP A 129 10.74 -1.89 1.85
CA TRP A 129 9.29 -2.09 1.87
C TRP A 129 8.56 -1.16 0.91
N MET A 130 8.86 0.14 0.98
CA MET A 130 8.22 1.16 0.15
C MET A 130 8.49 0.92 -1.34
N SER A 131 9.75 0.71 -1.72
CA SER A 131 10.15 0.52 -3.11
C SER A 131 9.59 -0.76 -3.73
N ILE A 132 9.52 -1.85 -2.96
CA ILE A 132 8.92 -3.11 -3.43
C ILE A 132 7.41 -2.96 -3.60
N ARG A 133 6.72 -2.23 -2.70
CA ARG A 133 5.30 -1.88 -2.92
C ARG A 133 5.08 -1.09 -4.20
N ILE A 134 5.91 -0.08 -4.45
CA ILE A 134 5.84 0.70 -5.70
C ILE A 134 6.07 -0.21 -6.92
N ALA A 135 7.13 -1.02 -6.89
CA ALA A 135 7.46 -1.93 -7.99
C ALA A 135 6.33 -2.96 -8.24
N THR A 136 5.73 -3.49 -7.18
CA THR A 136 4.57 -4.39 -7.26
C THR A 136 3.39 -3.74 -7.99
N LEU A 137 3.11 -2.45 -7.74
CA LEU A 137 2.06 -1.73 -8.46
C LEU A 137 2.35 -1.65 -9.97
N PHE A 138 3.60 -1.46 -10.37
CA PHE A 138 3.98 -1.51 -11.79
C PHE A 138 3.80 -2.92 -12.37
N GLY A 139 4.18 -3.96 -11.64
CA GLY A 139 3.94 -5.34 -12.03
C GLY A 139 2.44 -5.66 -12.20
N LEU A 140 1.62 -5.29 -11.22
CA LEU A 140 0.17 -5.45 -11.28
C LEU A 140 -0.45 -4.67 -12.44
N PHE A 141 0.03 -3.45 -12.68
CA PHE A 141 -0.48 -2.64 -13.79
C PHE A 141 -0.12 -3.25 -15.15
N GLY A 142 1.08 -3.80 -15.31
CA GLY A 142 1.48 -4.58 -16.48
C GLY A 142 0.54 -5.76 -16.74
N GLU A 143 0.17 -6.50 -15.70
CA GLU A 143 -0.80 -7.60 -15.80
C GLU A 143 -2.21 -7.10 -16.18
N LEU A 144 -2.67 -5.97 -15.62
CA LEU A 144 -3.96 -5.37 -15.98
C LEU A 144 -4.02 -4.94 -17.44
N LEU A 145 -2.94 -4.36 -17.96
CA LEU A 145 -2.81 -4.01 -19.38
C LEU A 145 -2.82 -5.26 -20.28
N ARG A 146 -2.13 -6.32 -19.85
CA ARG A 146 -2.06 -7.59 -20.60
C ARG A 146 -3.42 -8.29 -20.65
N LEU A 147 -4.19 -8.22 -19.55
CA LEU A 147 -5.55 -8.76 -19.48
C LEU A 147 -6.58 -7.88 -20.21
N GLY A 148 -6.21 -6.67 -20.65
CA GLY A 148 -7.10 -5.74 -21.32
C GLY A 148 -8.18 -5.13 -20.40
N VAL A 149 -7.95 -5.15 -19.09
CA VAL A 149 -8.87 -4.58 -18.06
C VAL A 149 -8.43 -3.20 -17.58
N ALA A 150 -7.26 -2.76 -18.01
CA ALA A 150 -6.75 -1.40 -17.85
C ALA A 150 -6.25 -0.87 -19.19
N ASP A 151 -6.20 0.45 -19.31
CA ASP A 151 -5.52 1.18 -20.36
C ASP A 151 -4.83 2.42 -19.77
N THR A 152 -4.08 3.14 -20.58
CA THR A 152 -3.36 4.34 -20.13
C THR A 152 -4.22 5.61 -20.12
N GLU A 153 -5.44 5.56 -20.64
CA GLU A 153 -6.37 6.69 -20.73
C GLU A 153 -7.35 6.73 -19.54
N GLN A 154 -7.72 5.56 -19.03
CA GLN A 154 -8.70 5.44 -17.96
C GLN A 154 -8.01 5.07 -16.64
N PRO A 155 -7.87 6.04 -15.71
CA PRO A 155 -7.27 5.75 -14.43
C PRO A 155 -8.05 4.70 -13.64
N ILE A 156 -7.32 3.88 -12.88
CA ILE A 156 -7.87 2.89 -11.94
C ILE A 156 -7.74 3.45 -10.52
N ASP A 157 -8.81 3.39 -9.74
CA ASP A 157 -8.75 3.72 -8.32
C ASP A 157 -8.06 2.58 -7.55
N ILE A 158 -7.26 2.93 -6.54
CA ILE A 158 -6.59 1.97 -5.67
C ILE A 158 -7.26 1.98 -4.31
N ALA A 159 -7.66 0.81 -3.80
CA ALA A 159 -8.23 0.67 -2.47
C ALA A 159 -7.27 -0.12 -1.57
N VAL A 160 -6.90 0.49 -0.44
CA VAL A 160 -5.94 -0.04 0.55
C VAL A 160 -6.35 0.34 1.96
N THR A 161 -5.68 -0.23 2.97
CA THR A 161 -5.83 0.20 4.37
C THR A 161 -4.85 1.32 4.70
N THR A 162 -5.14 2.05 5.77
CA THR A 162 -4.24 3.07 6.32
C THR A 162 -2.94 2.42 6.81
N GLY A 163 -3.03 1.46 7.72
CA GLY A 163 -1.87 0.86 8.37
C GLY A 163 -0.87 1.91 8.86
N ASP A 164 0.41 1.71 8.59
CA ASP A 164 1.49 2.68 8.80
C ASP A 164 1.55 3.79 7.73
N PHE A 165 0.56 3.84 6.82
CA PHE A 165 0.45 4.71 5.65
C PHE A 165 1.40 4.37 4.49
N SER A 166 2.11 3.26 4.54
CA SER A 166 3.03 2.88 3.45
C SER A 166 2.31 2.47 2.16
N ALA A 167 1.17 1.78 2.25
CA ALA A 167 0.40 1.37 1.07
C ALA A 167 -0.23 2.56 0.32
N PRO A 168 -0.94 3.52 0.97
CA PRO A 168 -1.38 4.74 0.32
C PRO A 168 -0.23 5.57 -0.28
N MET A 169 0.91 5.63 0.43
CA MET A 169 2.09 6.37 -0.03
C MET A 169 2.75 5.72 -1.24
N ALA A 170 2.84 4.40 -1.29
CA ALA A 170 3.36 3.67 -2.46
C ALA A 170 2.48 3.90 -3.70
N ALA A 171 1.16 3.88 -3.55
CA ALA A 171 0.23 4.20 -4.62
C ALA A 171 0.39 5.66 -5.11
N TRP A 172 0.62 6.60 -4.19
CA TRP A 172 0.89 7.98 -4.54
C TRP A 172 2.21 8.14 -5.30
N TYR A 173 3.28 7.46 -4.88
CA TYR A 173 4.55 7.45 -5.61
C TYR A 173 4.39 6.84 -7.00
N ALA A 174 3.74 5.70 -7.12
CA ALA A 174 3.48 5.05 -8.41
C ALA A 174 2.70 5.95 -9.38
N ARG A 175 1.68 6.68 -8.88
CA ARG A 175 0.96 7.71 -9.64
C ARG A 175 1.87 8.86 -10.08
N LYS A 176 2.75 9.33 -9.20
CA LYS A 176 3.74 10.38 -9.53
C LYS A 176 4.78 9.90 -10.53
N MET A 177 5.06 8.61 -10.56
CA MET A 177 5.93 7.99 -11.55
C MET A 177 5.25 7.76 -12.91
N GLY A 178 3.95 7.97 -13.03
CA GLY A 178 3.23 7.92 -14.30
C GLY A 178 2.17 6.83 -14.43
N LEU A 179 2.00 5.93 -13.44
CA LEU A 179 0.89 4.98 -13.49
C LEU A 179 -0.45 5.72 -13.49
N PRO A 180 -1.40 5.35 -14.36
CA PRO A 180 -2.72 5.98 -14.42
C PRO A 180 -3.58 5.54 -13.23
N ILE A 181 -3.19 5.98 -12.05
CA ILE A 181 -3.93 5.81 -10.81
C ILE A 181 -4.83 7.01 -10.60
N GLY A 182 -6.13 6.75 -10.43
CA GLY A 182 -7.15 7.73 -10.11
C GLY A 182 -7.09 8.16 -8.64
N ASN A 183 -8.14 7.88 -7.89
CA ASN A 183 -8.14 8.15 -6.46
C ASN A 183 -7.52 6.99 -5.68
N ILE A 184 -6.80 7.34 -4.62
CA ILE A 184 -6.28 6.41 -3.64
C ILE A 184 -7.26 6.44 -2.46
N VAL A 185 -8.04 5.37 -2.34
CA VAL A 185 -9.01 5.19 -1.26
C VAL A 185 -8.32 4.42 -0.15
N PHE A 186 -8.19 5.01 1.02
CA PHE A 186 -7.62 4.33 2.17
C PHE A 186 -8.59 4.31 3.35
N SER A 187 -8.60 3.20 4.09
CA SER A 187 -9.53 2.98 5.17
C SER A 187 -8.81 2.77 6.50
N CYS A 188 -9.24 3.53 7.51
CA CYS A 188 -8.89 3.31 8.90
C CYS A 188 -9.87 2.32 9.54
N ASN A 189 -9.42 1.61 10.56
CA ASN A 189 -10.29 0.99 11.54
C ASN A 189 -10.69 2.02 12.62
N GLU A 190 -10.93 1.61 13.84
CA GLU A 190 -11.22 2.50 14.98
C GLU A 190 -10.09 3.50 15.27
N ASN A 191 -8.87 3.24 14.76
CA ASN A 191 -7.71 4.13 14.87
C ASN A 191 -7.71 5.12 13.69
N CYS A 192 -8.48 6.18 13.81
CA CYS A 192 -8.86 7.03 12.68
C CYS A 192 -8.25 8.46 12.72
N ALA A 193 -7.17 8.71 13.45
CA ALA A 193 -6.55 10.03 13.54
C ALA A 193 -6.16 10.62 12.17
N VAL A 194 -5.74 9.78 11.22
CA VAL A 194 -5.47 10.23 9.84
C VAL A 194 -6.75 10.61 9.11
N TRP A 195 -7.84 9.93 9.36
CA TRP A 195 -9.15 10.32 8.81
C TRP A 195 -9.54 11.72 9.30
N ASP A 196 -9.36 12.03 10.60
CA ASP A 196 -9.60 13.36 11.15
C ASP A 196 -8.74 14.42 10.43
N LEU A 197 -7.45 14.13 10.19
CA LEU A 197 -6.58 15.03 9.45
C LEU A 197 -7.11 15.30 8.03
N PHE A 198 -7.55 14.26 7.33
CA PHE A 198 -8.06 14.41 5.96
C PHE A 198 -9.46 15.02 5.88
N HIS A 199 -10.28 14.92 6.93
CA HIS A 199 -11.64 15.50 6.94
C HIS A 199 -11.70 16.86 7.58
N HIS A 200 -11.00 17.06 8.67
CA HIS A 200 -11.10 18.24 9.52
C HIS A 200 -9.85 19.12 9.53
N GLY A 201 -8.76 18.67 8.87
CA GLY A 201 -7.48 19.39 8.88
C GLY A 201 -6.77 19.32 10.25
N GLN A 202 -7.19 18.40 11.12
CA GLN A 202 -6.65 18.29 12.47
C GLN A 202 -6.43 16.82 12.84
N MET A 203 -5.37 16.56 13.59
CA MET A 203 -5.03 15.22 14.07
C MET A 203 -4.49 15.30 15.51
N ARG A 204 -5.12 14.57 16.40
CA ARG A 204 -4.60 14.38 17.76
C ARG A 204 -3.39 13.47 17.72
N THR A 205 -2.32 13.85 18.41
CA THR A 205 -1.07 13.09 18.45
C THR A 205 -0.80 12.41 19.81
N ASP A 206 -1.68 12.62 20.76
CA ASP A 206 -1.65 12.04 22.11
C ASP A 206 -2.50 10.75 22.24
N MET A 207 -3.01 10.23 21.11
CA MET A 207 -3.88 9.06 21.10
C MET A 207 -3.10 7.77 21.35
N ILE A 208 -3.72 6.88 22.11
CA ILE A 208 -3.27 5.49 22.25
C ILE A 208 -4.09 4.64 21.27
N ALA A 209 -3.41 3.76 20.55
CA ALA A 209 -4.08 2.87 19.60
C ALA A 209 -5.02 1.90 20.32
N THR A 210 -6.22 1.74 19.77
CA THR A 210 -7.19 0.75 20.20
C THR A 210 -6.89 -0.58 19.52
N THR A 211 -6.85 -1.67 20.26
CA THR A 211 -6.64 -3.02 19.73
C THR A 211 -7.89 -3.52 19.02
N THR A 212 -7.71 -3.99 17.77
CA THR A 212 -8.78 -4.53 16.91
C THR A 212 -8.40 -5.87 16.30
N ASN A 213 -9.26 -6.43 15.44
CA ASN A 213 -8.96 -7.63 14.66
C ASN A 213 -8.07 -7.35 13.42
N THR A 214 -7.57 -6.13 13.28
CA THR A 214 -6.66 -5.71 12.20
C THR A 214 -5.43 -5.01 12.81
N PRO A 215 -4.57 -5.74 13.54
CA PRO A 215 -3.48 -5.17 14.33
C PRO A 215 -2.50 -4.31 13.55
N ASP A 216 -2.26 -4.56 12.26
CA ASP A 216 -1.39 -3.70 11.44
C ASP A 216 -2.03 -2.32 11.16
N CYS A 217 -3.33 -2.16 11.40
CA CYS A 217 -4.04 -0.88 11.36
C CYS A 217 -4.24 -0.25 12.75
N ASP A 218 -3.83 -0.93 13.84
CA ASP A 218 -3.89 -0.42 15.20
C ASP A 218 -2.74 0.55 15.45
N VAL A 219 -2.73 1.64 14.70
CA VAL A 219 -1.67 2.64 14.67
C VAL A 219 -2.28 4.01 14.97
N ALA A 220 -1.88 4.62 16.08
CA ALA A 220 -2.35 5.95 16.45
C ALA A 220 -1.80 7.03 15.51
N ILE A 221 -0.50 6.99 15.20
CA ILE A 221 0.19 7.93 14.31
C ILE A 221 0.96 7.13 13.26
N PRO A 222 0.44 7.04 12.03
CA PRO A 222 1.10 6.30 10.95
C PRO A 222 2.44 6.92 10.55
N ALA A 223 3.50 6.12 10.61
CA ALA A 223 4.86 6.60 10.43
C ALA A 223 5.13 7.15 9.02
N ALA A 224 4.61 6.50 7.98
CA ALA A 224 4.85 6.92 6.60
C ALA A 224 4.03 8.16 6.18
N LEU A 225 3.10 8.65 7.02
CA LEU A 225 2.40 9.92 6.82
C LEU A 225 3.38 11.10 6.72
N GLU A 226 4.51 11.04 7.46
CA GLU A 226 5.60 12.02 7.35
C GLU A 226 6.09 12.19 5.91
N ARG A 227 6.14 11.10 5.12
CA ARG A 227 6.54 11.17 3.69
C ARG A 227 5.54 11.93 2.84
N LEU A 228 4.25 11.77 3.09
CA LEU A 228 3.24 12.49 2.34
C LEU A 228 3.26 13.99 2.68
N ILE A 229 3.37 14.32 3.97
CA ILE A 229 3.52 15.71 4.43
C ILE A 229 4.76 16.33 3.78
N TYR A 230 5.91 15.64 3.81
CA TYR A 230 7.12 16.09 3.14
C TYR A 230 6.93 16.31 1.64
N ALA A 231 6.37 15.32 0.96
CA ALA A 231 6.27 15.32 -0.50
C ALA A 231 5.27 16.36 -1.03
N GLN A 232 4.24 16.69 -0.26
CA GLN A 232 3.22 17.63 -0.67
C GLN A 232 3.39 19.02 -0.05
N LEU A 233 3.79 19.09 1.21
CA LEU A 233 3.80 20.35 1.98
C LEU A 233 5.22 20.84 2.33
N GLY A 234 6.24 19.99 2.16
CA GLY A 234 7.64 20.35 2.34
C GLY A 234 8.18 20.11 3.75
N ALA A 235 9.50 20.35 3.91
CA ALA A 235 10.23 20.02 5.12
C ALA A 235 9.84 20.86 6.35
N ASP A 236 9.42 22.10 6.14
CA ASP A 236 9.00 22.97 7.26
C ASP A 236 7.68 22.50 7.86
N GLU A 237 6.78 21.97 7.04
CA GLU A 237 5.54 21.36 7.55
C GLU A 237 5.83 20.04 8.30
N VAL A 238 6.83 19.28 7.85
CA VAL A 238 7.30 18.08 8.60
C VAL A 238 7.78 18.47 9.99
N LYS A 239 8.52 19.57 10.15
CA LYS A 239 8.95 20.04 11.49
C LYS A 239 7.74 20.33 12.39
N ARG A 240 6.75 21.07 11.88
CA ARG A 240 5.51 21.36 12.64
C ARG A 240 4.78 20.08 13.05
N TYR A 241 4.65 19.13 12.13
CA TYR A 241 4.06 17.82 12.38
C TYR A 241 4.82 17.07 13.50
N LEU A 242 6.14 17.01 13.39
CA LEU A 242 6.97 16.32 14.37
C LEU A 242 6.96 17.00 15.76
N ASP A 243 6.93 18.33 15.78
CA ASP A 243 6.80 19.09 17.03
C ASP A 243 5.47 18.77 17.74
N ALA A 244 4.39 18.69 16.97
CA ALA A 244 3.10 18.27 17.52
C ALA A 244 3.16 16.82 18.06
N CYS A 245 3.70 15.87 17.29
CA CYS A 245 3.84 14.48 17.72
C CYS A 245 4.72 14.32 18.97
N THR A 246 5.82 15.06 19.05
CA THR A 246 6.76 14.96 20.19
C THR A 246 6.15 15.52 21.49
N ASN A 247 5.35 16.56 21.38
CA ASN A 247 4.77 17.24 22.52
C ASN A 247 3.33 16.79 22.85
N GLY A 248 2.78 15.81 22.13
CA GLY A 248 1.40 15.35 22.32
C GLY A 248 0.36 16.43 22.02
N LEU A 249 0.66 17.34 21.10
CA LEU A 249 -0.21 18.44 20.70
C LEU A 249 -1.04 18.06 19.47
N GLU A 250 -2.14 18.78 19.28
CA GLU A 250 -2.91 18.63 18.06
C GLU A 250 -2.16 19.23 16.86
N TYR A 251 -1.98 18.42 15.79
CA TYR A 251 -1.45 18.88 14.53
C TYR A 251 -2.59 19.45 13.66
N ARG A 252 -2.43 20.67 13.17
CA ARG A 252 -3.44 21.37 12.37
C ARG A 252 -2.89 21.89 11.07
N LEU A 253 -3.66 21.74 9.99
CA LEU A 253 -3.43 22.33 8.67
C LEU A 253 -4.43 23.46 8.43
N ASP A 254 -3.99 24.49 7.71
CA ASP A 254 -4.89 25.44 7.08
C ASP A 254 -5.60 24.82 5.88
N ASP A 255 -6.65 25.50 5.39
CA ASP A 255 -7.50 24.98 4.31
C ASP A 255 -6.74 24.73 3.01
N ASP A 256 -5.76 25.56 2.66
CA ASP A 256 -4.96 25.43 1.44
C ASP A 256 -4.08 24.19 1.50
N LYS A 257 -3.38 23.99 2.61
CA LYS A 257 -2.55 22.79 2.82
C LYS A 257 -3.40 21.55 2.92
N LEU A 258 -4.56 21.62 3.55
CA LEU A 258 -5.49 20.51 3.62
C LEU A 258 -6.01 20.13 2.22
N ALA A 259 -6.39 21.11 1.40
CA ALA A 259 -6.81 20.87 0.03
C ALA A 259 -5.69 20.23 -0.80
N GLN A 260 -4.45 20.68 -0.61
CA GLN A 260 -3.27 20.08 -1.25
C GLN A 260 -3.05 18.63 -0.79
N LEU A 261 -3.13 18.36 0.51
CA LEU A 261 -2.94 17.02 1.07
C LEU A 261 -3.98 16.01 0.57
N ARG A 262 -5.24 16.44 0.47
CA ARG A 262 -6.37 15.62 0.00
C ARG A 262 -6.31 15.25 -1.48
N LYS A 263 -5.54 15.97 -2.28
CA LYS A 263 -5.60 15.83 -3.74
C LYS A 263 -5.33 14.41 -4.23
N GLY A 264 -6.40 13.77 -4.73
CA GLY A 264 -6.37 12.39 -5.23
C GLY A 264 -6.36 11.32 -4.14
N PHE A 265 -6.80 11.67 -2.94
CA PHE A 265 -7.07 10.74 -1.85
C PHE A 265 -8.52 10.82 -1.41
N PHE A 266 -9.02 9.70 -0.94
CA PHE A 266 -10.26 9.60 -0.18
C PHE A 266 -10.00 8.73 1.05
N SER A 267 -10.47 9.16 2.21
CA SER A 267 -10.31 8.42 3.46
C SER A 267 -11.66 8.03 4.03
N ALA A 268 -11.73 6.83 4.61
CA ALA A 268 -12.92 6.30 5.26
C ALA A 268 -12.59 5.67 6.61
N VAL A 269 -13.58 5.59 7.48
CA VAL A 269 -13.52 4.80 8.72
C VAL A 269 -14.46 3.61 8.58
N VAL A 270 -13.91 2.42 8.75
CA VAL A 270 -14.66 1.16 8.68
C VAL A 270 -14.51 0.44 10.01
N SER A 271 -15.55 0.45 10.80
CA SER A 271 -15.56 -0.22 12.10
C SER A 271 -15.42 -1.73 11.95
N GLN A 272 -14.97 -2.41 13.01
CA GLN A 272 -14.85 -3.87 13.05
C GLN A 272 -16.18 -4.56 12.71
N LYS A 273 -17.30 -4.07 13.25
CA LYS A 273 -18.64 -4.62 12.94
C LYS A 273 -18.98 -4.49 11.45
N ARG A 274 -18.63 -3.36 10.83
CA ARG A 274 -18.85 -3.15 9.40
C ARG A 274 -17.92 -4.03 8.57
N MET A 275 -16.68 -4.18 8.96
CA MET A 275 -15.71 -5.07 8.31
C MET A 275 -16.22 -6.51 8.28
N GLU A 276 -16.72 -7.05 9.40
CA GLU A 276 -17.34 -8.37 9.48
C GLU A 276 -18.54 -8.48 8.52
N SER A 277 -19.38 -7.44 8.45
CA SER A 277 -20.51 -7.39 7.52
C SER A 277 -20.07 -7.35 6.05
N VAL A 278 -18.98 -6.68 5.74
CA VAL A 278 -18.38 -6.62 4.39
C VAL A 278 -17.91 -8.01 3.97
N ILE A 279 -17.16 -8.73 4.82
CA ILE A 279 -16.72 -10.12 4.54
C ILE A 279 -17.94 -10.99 4.19
N HIS A 280 -18.97 -10.98 5.05
CA HIS A 280 -20.17 -11.77 4.86
C HIS A 280 -20.87 -11.45 3.53
N ASN A 281 -21.10 -10.17 3.25
CA ASN A 281 -21.87 -9.74 2.08
C ASN A 281 -21.11 -10.00 0.77
N VAL A 282 -19.81 -9.76 0.75
CA VAL A 282 -18.96 -10.02 -0.43
C VAL A 282 -18.97 -11.52 -0.74
N TYR A 283 -18.79 -12.38 0.25
CA TYR A 283 -18.85 -13.81 0.02
C TYR A 283 -20.21 -14.26 -0.53
N ARG A 284 -21.32 -13.75 0.00
CA ARG A 284 -22.67 -14.07 -0.48
C ARG A 284 -22.95 -13.65 -1.91
N THR A 285 -22.34 -12.56 -2.37
CA THR A 285 -22.65 -11.96 -3.68
C THR A 285 -21.66 -12.35 -4.77
N SER A 286 -20.41 -12.60 -4.42
CA SER A 286 -19.33 -12.89 -5.39
C SER A 286 -18.63 -14.21 -5.15
N THR A 287 -18.94 -14.93 -4.06
CA THR A 287 -18.19 -16.10 -3.58
C THR A 287 -16.71 -15.83 -3.25
N TYR A 288 -16.26 -14.58 -3.35
CA TYR A 288 -14.90 -14.18 -3.00
C TYR A 288 -14.78 -13.98 -1.49
N LEU A 289 -13.76 -14.58 -0.90
CA LEU A 289 -13.52 -14.49 0.54
C LEU A 289 -12.45 -13.42 0.82
N LEU A 290 -12.87 -12.32 1.44
CA LEU A 290 -11.96 -11.25 1.85
C LEU A 290 -11.29 -11.59 3.20
N ASP A 291 -10.02 -11.22 3.33
CA ASP A 291 -9.39 -11.08 4.65
C ASP A 291 -9.85 -9.77 5.34
N PRO A 292 -9.63 -9.59 6.66
CA PRO A 292 -10.11 -8.42 7.39
C PRO A 292 -9.58 -7.08 6.84
N TYR A 293 -8.33 -7.01 6.39
CA TYR A 293 -7.75 -5.78 5.85
C TYR A 293 -8.36 -5.43 4.49
N SER A 294 -8.51 -6.41 3.63
CA SER A 294 -9.19 -6.23 2.35
C SER A 294 -10.64 -5.81 2.53
N ALA A 295 -11.30 -6.32 3.57
CA ALA A 295 -12.67 -5.91 3.90
C ALA A 295 -12.74 -4.46 4.41
N LEU A 296 -11.76 -3.99 5.18
CA LEU A 296 -11.64 -2.56 5.53
C LEU A 296 -11.48 -1.71 4.27
N ALA A 297 -10.52 -2.05 3.41
CA ALA A 297 -10.26 -1.30 2.18
C ALA A 297 -11.47 -1.28 1.24
N TYR A 298 -12.17 -2.39 1.10
CA TYR A 298 -13.38 -2.46 0.28
C TYR A 298 -14.56 -1.69 0.89
N GLY A 299 -14.71 -1.70 2.21
CA GLY A 299 -15.70 -0.89 2.92
C GLY A 299 -15.53 0.60 2.62
N GLY A 300 -14.30 1.10 2.64
CA GLY A 300 -14.00 2.48 2.26
C GLY A 300 -14.22 2.78 0.77
N LEU A 301 -13.94 1.81 -0.11
CA LEU A 301 -14.27 1.95 -1.53
C LEU A 301 -15.78 2.06 -1.76
N GLN A 302 -16.59 1.35 -0.98
CA GLN A 302 -18.05 1.48 -1.02
C GLN A 302 -18.50 2.89 -0.61
N ASP A 303 -17.90 3.47 0.44
CA ASP A 303 -18.21 4.84 0.89
C ASP A 303 -17.82 5.86 -0.17
N TYR A 304 -16.61 5.74 -0.71
CA TYR A 304 -16.13 6.60 -1.80
C TYR A 304 -17.12 6.61 -2.98
N ARG A 305 -17.53 5.43 -3.44
CA ARG A 305 -18.45 5.31 -4.58
C ARG A 305 -19.84 5.84 -4.27
N SER A 306 -20.33 5.63 -3.05
CA SER A 306 -21.64 6.14 -2.62
C SER A 306 -21.67 7.67 -2.54
N GLY A 307 -20.55 8.31 -2.16
CA GLY A 307 -20.45 9.74 -2.04
C GLY A 307 -20.12 10.46 -3.36
N SER A 308 -19.23 9.89 -4.18
CA SER A 308 -18.75 10.53 -5.41
C SER A 308 -19.60 10.20 -6.64
N GLY A 309 -20.38 9.11 -6.62
CA GLY A 309 -21.03 8.57 -7.81
C GLY A 309 -20.06 8.02 -8.86
N GLU A 310 -18.75 8.04 -8.58
CA GLU A 310 -17.75 7.56 -9.51
C GLU A 310 -17.75 6.05 -9.63
N GLY A 311 -17.74 5.60 -10.86
CA GLY A 311 -17.78 4.17 -11.17
C GLY A 311 -16.57 3.70 -11.98
N ARG A 312 -15.36 4.24 -11.71
CA ARG A 312 -14.12 3.74 -12.31
C ARG A 312 -13.84 2.31 -11.88
N ASN A 313 -13.02 1.61 -12.65
CA ASN A 313 -12.45 0.37 -12.18
C ASN A 313 -11.59 0.64 -10.93
N ALA A 314 -11.65 -0.25 -9.96
CA ALA A 314 -10.83 -0.17 -8.76
C ALA A 314 -10.04 -1.46 -8.58
N LEU A 315 -8.80 -1.34 -8.12
CA LEU A 315 -7.94 -2.43 -7.72
C LEU A 315 -7.85 -2.45 -6.19
N LEU A 316 -8.37 -3.51 -5.61
CA LEU A 316 -8.19 -3.85 -4.20
C LEU A 316 -6.94 -4.71 -4.07
N ILE A 317 -5.99 -4.29 -3.24
CA ILE A 317 -4.74 -5.04 -3.04
C ILE A 317 -4.84 -5.82 -1.74
N THR A 318 -4.64 -7.14 -1.84
CA THR A 318 -4.66 -8.06 -0.69
C THR A 318 -3.26 -8.65 -0.50
N GLU A 319 -2.75 -8.59 0.73
CA GLU A 319 -1.37 -8.97 1.04
C GLU A 319 -1.25 -10.31 1.78
N ARG A 320 -2.37 -10.83 2.28
CA ARG A 320 -2.42 -12.07 3.06
C ARG A 320 -3.63 -12.91 2.71
N SER A 321 -3.46 -14.23 2.85
CA SER A 321 -4.57 -15.16 2.71
C SER A 321 -5.62 -14.97 3.81
N PRO A 322 -6.93 -15.03 3.50
CA PRO A 322 -7.97 -15.08 4.53
C PRO A 322 -7.78 -16.20 5.57
N ALA A 323 -7.07 -17.27 5.21
CA ALA A 323 -6.75 -18.36 6.13
C ALA A 323 -5.85 -17.94 7.31
N CYS A 324 -5.07 -16.86 7.15
CA CYS A 324 -4.29 -16.27 8.24
C CYS A 324 -5.18 -15.67 9.35
N PHE A 325 -6.45 -15.38 9.04
CA PHE A 325 -7.42 -14.75 9.91
C PHE A 325 -8.65 -15.63 10.15
N ALA A 326 -8.45 -16.95 10.22
CA ALA A 326 -9.50 -17.94 10.19
C ALA A 326 -10.59 -17.72 11.24
N GLU A 327 -10.25 -17.28 12.45
CA GLU A 327 -11.22 -17.00 13.52
C GLU A 327 -12.11 -15.80 13.18
N THR A 328 -11.52 -14.68 12.77
CA THR A 328 -12.25 -13.47 12.40
C THR A 328 -13.16 -13.71 11.19
N VAL A 329 -12.64 -14.40 10.18
CA VAL A 329 -13.38 -14.68 8.95
C VAL A 329 -14.50 -15.68 9.22
N ALA A 330 -14.27 -16.76 9.98
CA ALA A 330 -15.29 -17.73 10.36
C ALA A 330 -16.42 -17.07 11.14
N LYS A 331 -16.07 -16.21 12.12
CA LYS A 331 -17.06 -15.42 12.88
C LYS A 331 -17.91 -14.54 11.96
N ALA A 332 -17.28 -13.80 11.05
CA ALA A 332 -17.97 -12.94 10.08
C ALA A 332 -18.90 -13.72 9.17
N MET A 333 -18.51 -14.93 8.80
CA MET A 333 -19.28 -15.84 7.95
C MET A 333 -20.39 -16.60 8.70
N GLY A 334 -20.38 -16.63 10.03
CA GLY A 334 -21.29 -17.45 10.84
C GLY A 334 -21.05 -18.96 10.67
N ILE A 335 -19.81 -19.39 10.44
CA ILE A 335 -19.40 -20.78 10.25
C ILE A 335 -18.30 -21.16 11.25
N THR A 336 -17.97 -22.43 11.32
CA THR A 336 -16.83 -22.89 12.13
C THR A 336 -15.50 -22.57 11.46
N VAL A 337 -14.44 -22.48 12.25
CA VAL A 337 -13.06 -22.30 11.74
C VAL A 337 -12.65 -23.46 10.82
N GLN A 338 -13.12 -24.68 11.11
CA GLN A 338 -12.85 -25.85 10.27
C GLN A 338 -13.47 -25.70 8.87
N GLU A 339 -14.76 -25.34 8.80
CA GLU A 339 -15.46 -25.08 7.53
C GLU A 339 -14.80 -23.94 6.75
N MET A 340 -14.35 -22.89 7.42
CA MET A 340 -13.63 -21.80 6.79
C MET A 340 -12.33 -22.28 6.14
N LYS A 341 -11.51 -23.07 6.87
CA LYS A 341 -10.25 -23.64 6.35
C LYS A 341 -10.48 -24.58 5.16
N GLU A 342 -11.56 -25.33 5.14
CA GLU A 342 -11.90 -26.20 4.01
C GLU A 342 -12.22 -25.36 2.77
N ARG A 343 -12.99 -24.27 2.91
CA ARG A 343 -13.33 -23.35 1.82
C ARG A 343 -12.10 -22.65 1.23
N THR A 344 -11.10 -22.29 2.06
CA THR A 344 -9.86 -21.65 1.57
C THR A 344 -8.88 -22.62 0.91
N ARG A 345 -9.02 -23.94 1.11
CA ARG A 345 -8.22 -24.97 0.42
C ARG A 345 -8.78 -25.31 -0.96
N MET A 346 -10.04 -25.01 -1.23
CA MET A 346 -10.72 -25.32 -2.49
C MET A 346 -10.67 -24.16 -3.51
N ASN A 347 -10.19 -22.98 -3.12
CA ASN A 347 -10.00 -21.80 -3.95
C ASN A 347 -8.50 -21.57 -4.26
#